data_326ea488f49d19b25a9fe1678e00d825
#
_entry.id   326ea488f49d19b25a9fe1678e00d825
#
_cell.length_a   1.000
_cell.length_b   1.000
_cell.length_c   1.000
_cell.angle_alpha   90.00
_cell.angle_beta   90.00
_cell.angle_gamma   90.00
#
_symmetry.space_group_name_H-M   'P 1'
#
loop_
_entity.id
_entity.type
_entity.pdbx_description
1 polymer ?
#
loop_
_entity_poly.entity_id
_entity_poly.type
_entity_poly.pdbx_seq_one_letter_code
_entity_poly.pdbx_strand_id
1 'polypeptide(L)'
;MVIRTIVHFEIPAADPSRLADFYGRVFGWEFAKAEMPGMEYWLISTGPRGKSVGGGMYRKMAAEDRPRNFVLVDRIDPAIQTFKAAGGTEVTGKMEVPNMGWSFIGADPEGNLVALWEAKMPPPPPPRSRPRRRAGTESHMVMGNGIAI
;
A
#
# COMPACT_ATOMS: atom_id res chain seq x y z
N MET A 1 -16.11 8.96 5.77
CA MET A 1 -15.90 7.52 5.48
C MET A 1 -14.46 7.16 5.82
N VAL A 2 -14.28 6.26 6.77
CA VAL A 2 -12.96 5.77 7.13
C VAL A 2 -12.53 4.74 6.09
N ILE A 3 -11.42 5.02 5.41
CA ILE A 3 -10.89 4.09 4.40
C ILE A 3 -10.04 3.04 5.13
N ARG A 4 -10.48 1.78 5.05
CA ARG A 4 -9.76 0.61 5.58
C ARG A 4 -9.46 -0.33 4.44
N THR A 5 -8.46 0.03 3.66
CA THR A 5 -8.07 -0.71 2.46
C THR A 5 -6.75 -1.43 2.65
N ILE A 6 -6.53 -2.47 1.86
CA ILE A 6 -5.23 -3.13 1.77
C ILE A 6 -4.27 -2.17 1.05
N VAL A 7 -3.21 -1.79 1.73
CA VAL A 7 -2.22 -0.81 1.20
C VAL A 7 -0.85 -1.42 0.98
N HIS A 8 -0.62 -2.62 1.48
CA HIS A 8 0.67 -3.29 1.42
C HIS A 8 0.48 -4.79 1.61
N PHE A 9 1.32 -5.59 1.02
CA PHE A 9 1.41 -7.02 1.30
C PHE A 9 2.85 -7.39 1.64
N GLU A 10 3.04 -8.47 2.37
CA GLU A 10 4.36 -9.02 2.60
C GLU A 10 4.42 -10.50 2.25
N ILE A 11 5.53 -10.92 1.67
CA ILE A 11 5.82 -12.31 1.40
C ILE A 11 7.13 -12.72 2.05
N PRO A 12 7.18 -13.86 2.74
CA PRO A 12 8.42 -14.40 3.28
C PRO A 12 9.21 -15.13 2.20
N ALA A 13 10.52 -15.08 2.28
CA ALA A 13 11.42 -15.74 1.35
C ALA A 13 12.55 -16.46 2.08
N ALA A 14 12.71 -17.74 1.84
CA ALA A 14 13.89 -18.48 2.27
C ALA A 14 15.12 -18.06 1.47
N ASP A 15 14.94 -17.78 0.19
CA ASP A 15 15.94 -17.24 -0.72
C ASP A 15 15.37 -16.01 -1.44
N PRO A 16 15.57 -14.79 -0.90
CA PRO A 16 15.02 -13.57 -1.45
C PRO A 16 15.40 -13.31 -2.91
N SER A 17 16.64 -13.51 -3.28
CA SER A 17 17.10 -13.26 -4.65
C SER A 17 16.39 -14.17 -5.66
N ARG A 18 16.21 -15.43 -5.31
CA ARG A 18 15.52 -16.42 -6.14
C ARG A 18 14.04 -16.08 -6.29
N LEU A 19 13.40 -15.67 -5.19
CA LEU A 19 12.00 -15.31 -5.21
C LEU A 19 11.75 -14.02 -6.00
N ALA A 20 12.64 -13.03 -5.86
CA ALA A 20 12.60 -11.79 -6.65
C ALA A 20 12.71 -12.09 -8.16
N ASP A 21 13.62 -12.96 -8.55
CA ASP A 21 13.77 -13.38 -9.94
C ASP A 21 12.51 -14.05 -10.48
N PHE A 22 11.90 -14.92 -9.69
CA PHE A 22 10.66 -15.61 -10.08
C PHE A 22 9.52 -14.61 -10.37
N TYR A 23 9.22 -13.73 -9.43
CA TYR A 23 8.13 -12.74 -9.60
C TYR A 23 8.45 -11.70 -10.67
N GLY A 24 9.71 -11.32 -10.80
CA GLY A 24 10.15 -10.44 -11.87
C GLY A 24 9.93 -11.02 -13.25
N ARG A 25 10.22 -12.32 -13.44
CA ARG A 25 10.00 -13.01 -14.71
C ARG A 25 8.52 -13.25 -15.01
N VAL A 26 7.74 -13.61 -14.00
CA VAL A 26 6.32 -13.94 -14.21
C VAL A 26 5.46 -12.72 -14.42
N PHE A 27 5.66 -11.68 -13.61
CA PHE A 27 4.78 -10.52 -13.57
C PHE A 27 5.46 -9.19 -13.95
N GLY A 28 6.75 -9.19 -14.12
CA GLY A 28 7.49 -7.95 -14.34
C GLY A 28 7.60 -7.08 -13.08
N TRP A 29 7.41 -7.65 -11.91
CA TRP A 29 7.55 -6.90 -10.66
C TRP A 29 8.99 -6.50 -10.41
N GLU A 30 9.17 -5.31 -9.84
CA GLU A 30 10.48 -4.77 -9.51
C GLU A 30 10.75 -4.89 -8.03
N PHE A 31 11.98 -5.29 -7.68
CA PHE A 31 12.43 -5.51 -6.33
C PHE A 31 13.63 -4.62 -6.02
N ALA A 32 13.55 -3.88 -4.92
CA ALA A 32 14.63 -3.04 -4.45
C ALA A 32 14.95 -3.36 -3.00
N LYS A 33 16.21 -3.73 -2.72
CA LYS A 33 16.65 -4.00 -1.36
C LYS A 33 16.55 -2.72 -0.53
N ALA A 34 15.86 -2.79 0.58
CA ALA A 34 15.72 -1.69 1.53
C ALA A 34 16.69 -1.90 2.69
N GLU A 35 17.22 -0.80 3.20
CA GLU A 35 18.03 -0.83 4.42
C GLU A 35 17.10 -0.80 5.63
N MET A 36 17.00 -1.95 6.30
CA MET A 36 16.27 -2.07 7.56
C MET A 36 17.16 -2.72 8.60
N PRO A 37 17.32 -2.09 9.80
CA PRO A 37 18.16 -2.66 10.86
C PRO A 37 17.65 -4.04 11.30
N GLY A 38 18.53 -5.03 11.30
CA GLY A 38 18.25 -6.36 11.80
C GLY A 38 17.36 -7.25 10.93
N MET A 39 16.98 -6.80 9.74
CA MET A 39 16.11 -7.54 8.84
C MET A 39 16.54 -7.34 7.38
N GLU A 40 16.60 -8.42 6.62
CA GLU A 40 16.71 -8.33 5.17
C GLU A 40 15.31 -8.10 4.60
N TYR A 41 15.13 -6.95 3.98
CA TYR A 41 13.84 -6.51 3.46
C TYR A 41 13.98 -5.95 2.05
N TRP A 42 13.02 -6.27 1.20
CA TRP A 42 12.96 -5.81 -0.18
C TRP A 42 11.62 -5.14 -0.43
N LEU A 43 11.63 -3.99 -1.06
CA LEU A 43 10.43 -3.33 -1.53
C LEU A 43 10.00 -3.91 -2.87
N ILE A 44 8.70 -4.13 -3.04
CA ILE A 44 8.12 -4.69 -4.25
C ILE A 44 7.24 -3.64 -4.91
N SER A 45 7.56 -3.32 -6.16
CA SER A 45 6.68 -2.52 -7.02
C SER A 45 5.94 -3.45 -7.97
N THR A 46 4.61 -3.44 -7.92
CA THR A 46 3.76 -4.28 -8.77
C THR A 46 3.21 -3.55 -9.99
N GLY A 47 3.43 -2.25 -10.07
CA GLY A 47 2.94 -1.43 -11.16
C GLY A 47 3.09 0.08 -10.89
N PRO A 48 2.36 0.92 -11.62
CA PRO A 48 2.47 2.38 -11.49
C PRO A 48 2.10 2.86 -10.08
N ARG A 49 2.90 3.78 -9.55
CA ARG A 49 2.68 4.39 -8.25
C ARG A 49 1.30 5.05 -8.18
N GLY A 50 0.56 4.78 -7.09
CA GLY A 50 -0.79 5.29 -6.89
C GLY A 50 -1.89 4.54 -7.63
N LYS A 51 -1.54 3.54 -8.44
CA LYS A 51 -2.49 2.69 -9.18
C LYS A 51 -2.33 1.20 -8.88
N SER A 52 -1.38 0.85 -8.04
CA SER A 52 -1.06 -0.53 -7.69
C SER A 52 -0.73 -0.63 -6.21
N VAL A 53 -0.96 -1.80 -5.64
CA VAL A 53 -0.56 -2.10 -4.27
C VAL A 53 0.88 -2.58 -4.30
N GLY A 54 1.76 -1.87 -3.60
CA GLY A 54 3.13 -2.28 -3.37
C GLY A 54 3.24 -3.27 -2.22
N GLY A 55 4.38 -3.91 -2.11
CA GLY A 55 4.62 -4.89 -1.08
C GLY A 55 6.04 -4.91 -0.55
N GLY A 56 6.28 -5.85 0.32
CA GLY A 56 7.58 -6.16 0.86
C GLY A 56 7.86 -7.65 0.83
N MET A 57 9.12 -7.97 0.76
CA MET A 57 9.62 -9.33 0.92
C MET A 57 10.67 -9.31 2.02
N TYR A 58 10.54 -10.22 2.95
CA TYR A 58 11.50 -10.36 4.03
C TYR A 58 12.06 -11.77 4.09
N ARG A 59 13.30 -11.88 4.58
CA ARG A 59 13.87 -13.20 4.79
C ARG A 59 13.07 -13.94 5.86
N LYS A 60 12.61 -15.12 5.50
CA LYS A 60 11.85 -16.01 6.39
C LYS A 60 12.59 -16.23 7.71
N MET A 61 11.91 -16.01 8.81
CA MET A 61 12.45 -16.16 10.17
C MET A 61 12.00 -17.44 10.84
N ALA A 62 10.83 -17.97 10.45
CA ALA A 62 10.27 -19.19 11.01
C ALA A 62 9.63 -20.03 9.90
N ALA A 63 9.52 -21.34 10.11
CA ALA A 63 8.97 -22.25 9.13
C ALA A 63 7.51 -21.96 8.79
N GLU A 64 6.75 -21.45 9.74
CA GLU A 64 5.33 -21.09 9.62
C GLU A 64 5.08 -19.71 9.03
N ASP A 65 6.13 -18.94 8.74
CA ASP A 65 5.99 -17.63 8.09
C ASP A 65 5.25 -17.78 6.76
N ARG A 66 4.28 -16.93 6.54
CA ARG A 66 3.41 -16.94 5.36
C ARG A 66 3.02 -15.53 4.96
N PRO A 67 2.51 -15.34 3.73
CA PRO A 67 2.09 -14.03 3.25
C PRO A 67 1.03 -13.40 4.14
N ARG A 68 1.04 -12.07 4.20
CA ARG A 68 0.07 -11.27 4.94
C ARG A 68 -0.22 -9.96 4.25
N ASN A 69 -1.45 -9.49 4.39
CA ASN A 69 -1.88 -8.21 3.88
C ASN A 69 -1.95 -7.18 5.01
N PHE A 70 -1.58 -5.95 4.70
CA PHE A 70 -1.66 -4.81 5.63
C PHE A 70 -2.88 -3.97 5.29
N VAL A 71 -3.74 -3.77 6.28
CA VAL A 71 -4.91 -2.92 6.19
C VAL A 71 -4.61 -1.58 6.85
N LEU A 72 -4.82 -0.50 6.12
CA LEU A 72 -4.66 0.85 6.65
C LEU A 72 -5.75 1.14 7.68
N VAL A 73 -5.35 1.65 8.83
CA VAL A 73 -6.24 2.12 9.88
C VAL A 73 -5.87 3.55 10.29
N ASP A 74 -6.84 4.31 10.78
CA ASP A 74 -6.58 5.68 11.24
C ASP A 74 -5.75 5.69 12.51
N ARG A 75 -6.14 4.86 13.47
CA ARG A 75 -5.48 4.71 14.76
C ARG A 75 -5.36 3.24 15.11
N ILE A 76 -4.15 2.81 15.37
CA ILE A 76 -3.87 1.39 15.56
C ILE A 76 -4.42 0.84 16.88
N ASP A 77 -4.35 1.59 17.97
CA ASP A 77 -4.79 1.09 19.27
C ASP A 77 -6.28 0.74 19.30
N PRO A 78 -7.21 1.61 18.88
CA PRO A 78 -8.61 1.24 18.77
C PRO A 78 -8.86 0.11 17.76
N ALA A 79 -8.13 0.08 16.67
CA ALA A 79 -8.25 -0.98 15.66
C ALA A 79 -7.85 -2.35 16.22
N ILE A 80 -6.78 -2.42 17.00
CA ILE A 80 -6.35 -3.65 17.70
C ILE A 80 -7.44 -4.13 18.66
N GLN A 81 -8.03 -3.24 19.43
CA GLN A 81 -9.10 -3.58 20.35
C GLN A 81 -10.32 -4.14 19.62
N THR A 82 -10.74 -3.50 18.55
CA THR A 82 -11.83 -3.97 17.68
C THR A 82 -11.51 -5.33 17.07
N PHE A 83 -10.29 -5.50 16.58
CA PHE A 83 -9.83 -6.77 16.01
C PHE A 83 -9.95 -7.93 17.02
N LYS A 84 -9.47 -7.73 18.24
CA LYS A 84 -9.53 -8.73 19.31
C LYS A 84 -10.98 -9.00 19.75
N ALA A 85 -11.77 -7.96 19.91
CA ALA A 85 -13.18 -8.08 20.31
C ALA A 85 -14.02 -8.83 19.26
N ALA A 86 -13.66 -8.74 17.99
CA ALA A 86 -14.34 -9.45 16.91
C ALA A 86 -13.88 -10.92 16.73
N GLY A 87 -12.95 -11.40 17.54
CA GLY A 87 -12.47 -12.79 17.51
C GLY A 87 -11.09 -12.99 16.88
N GLY A 88 -10.41 -11.91 16.55
CA GLY A 88 -9.01 -11.97 16.09
C GLY A 88 -8.04 -12.24 17.23
N THR A 89 -6.93 -12.86 16.92
CA THR A 89 -5.84 -13.15 17.87
C THR A 89 -4.57 -12.39 17.51
N GLU A 90 -3.81 -12.01 18.53
CA GLU A 90 -2.52 -11.37 18.34
C GLU A 90 -1.46 -12.39 17.95
N VAL A 91 -0.67 -12.10 16.93
CA VAL A 91 0.49 -12.89 16.53
C VAL A 91 1.76 -12.15 16.87
N THR A 92 1.91 -10.93 16.38
CA THR A 92 2.95 -10.00 16.79
C THR A 92 2.30 -8.72 17.25
N GLY A 93 2.59 -8.28 18.46
CA GLY A 93 2.00 -7.08 19.06
C GLY A 93 2.32 -5.81 18.29
N LYS A 94 1.81 -4.70 18.80
CA LYS A 94 2.08 -3.38 18.24
C LYS A 94 3.58 -3.12 18.17
N MET A 95 4.07 -2.80 16.98
CA MET A 95 5.46 -2.48 16.71
C MET A 95 5.58 -1.13 16.02
N GLU A 96 6.54 -0.33 16.45
CA GLU A 96 6.92 0.87 15.73
C GLU A 96 7.83 0.52 14.56
N VAL A 97 7.49 1.02 13.37
CA VAL A 97 8.41 1.09 12.25
C VAL A 97 8.97 2.51 12.23
N PRO A 98 10.23 2.73 12.62
CA PRO A 98 10.79 4.07 12.80
C PRO A 98 10.57 4.95 11.57
N ASN A 99 10.10 6.18 11.79
CA ASN A 99 9.78 7.19 10.77
C ASN A 99 8.65 6.86 9.80
N MET A 100 8.04 5.67 9.89
CA MET A 100 7.01 5.23 8.95
C MET A 100 5.64 5.05 9.57
N GLY A 101 5.54 4.41 10.72
CA GLY A 101 4.26 4.18 11.37
C GLY A 101 4.28 3.07 12.41
N TRP A 102 3.10 2.49 12.62
CA TRP A 102 2.87 1.42 13.58
C TRP A 102 2.25 0.22 12.89
N SER A 103 2.71 -0.95 13.22
CA SER A 103 2.17 -2.20 12.71
C SER A 103 1.67 -3.10 13.84
N PHE A 104 0.74 -3.95 13.51
CA PHE A 104 0.26 -5.04 14.35
C PHE A 104 -0.07 -6.23 13.45
N ILE A 105 0.35 -7.40 13.83
CA ILE A 105 0.05 -8.62 13.08
C ILE A 105 -0.81 -9.52 13.94
N GLY A 106 -1.93 -9.93 13.40
CA GLY A 106 -2.86 -10.84 14.03
C GLY A 106 -3.31 -11.94 13.08
N ALA A 107 -4.17 -12.79 13.58
CA ALA A 107 -4.86 -13.80 12.81
C ALA A 107 -6.37 -13.59 12.92
N ASP A 108 -7.09 -13.80 11.82
CA ASP A 108 -8.54 -13.84 11.82
C ASP A 108 -9.07 -15.12 12.51
N PRO A 109 -10.39 -15.29 12.71
CA PRO A 109 -10.94 -16.48 13.36
C PRO A 109 -10.62 -17.81 12.66
N GLU A 110 -10.23 -17.78 11.40
CA GLU A 110 -9.82 -18.96 10.61
C GLU A 110 -8.30 -19.14 10.57
N GLY A 111 -7.55 -18.28 11.27
CA GLY A 111 -6.10 -18.36 11.34
C GLY A 111 -5.36 -17.68 10.18
N ASN A 112 -6.03 -16.92 9.32
CA ASN A 112 -5.36 -16.16 8.28
C ASN A 112 -4.66 -14.93 8.87
N LEU A 113 -3.43 -14.65 8.42
CA LEU A 113 -2.71 -13.49 8.89
C LEU A 113 -3.28 -12.20 8.32
N VAL A 114 -3.48 -11.24 9.20
CA VAL A 114 -3.90 -9.87 8.87
C VAL A 114 -3.02 -8.90 9.63
N ALA A 115 -2.46 -7.92 8.95
CA ALA A 115 -1.71 -6.86 9.59
C ALA A 115 -2.49 -5.54 9.57
N LEU A 116 -2.35 -4.76 10.62
CA LEU A 116 -2.88 -3.40 10.73
C LEU A 116 -1.74 -2.41 10.58
N TRP A 117 -1.98 -1.32 9.91
CA TRP A 117 -1.00 -0.28 9.66
C TRP A 117 -1.57 1.11 9.94
N GLU A 118 -0.90 1.86 10.81
CA GLU A 118 -1.13 3.28 11.03
C GLU A 118 0.09 4.04 10.52
N ALA A 119 -0.10 4.92 9.55
CA ALA A 119 0.98 5.76 9.04
C ALA A 119 1.26 6.93 10.01
N LYS A 120 2.53 7.20 10.30
CA LYS A 120 2.93 8.35 11.14
C LYS A 120 2.59 9.69 10.51
N MET A 121 2.63 9.75 9.19
CA MET A 121 2.19 10.92 8.44
C MET A 121 0.93 10.56 7.67
N PRO A 122 -0.14 11.36 7.78
CA PRO A 122 -1.25 11.18 6.86
C PRO A 122 -0.73 11.32 5.43
N PRO A 123 -1.24 10.53 4.49
CA PRO A 123 -0.88 10.74 3.09
C PRO A 123 -1.16 12.20 2.72
N PRO A 124 -0.31 12.81 1.89
CA PRO A 124 -0.57 14.17 1.44
C PRO A 124 -1.99 14.23 0.86
N PRO A 125 -2.73 15.33 1.13
CA PRO A 125 -4.05 15.46 0.58
C PRO A 125 -4.00 15.27 -0.94
N PRO A 126 -5.02 14.65 -1.53
CA PRO A 126 -5.05 14.49 -2.97
C PRO A 126 -4.82 15.86 -3.63
N PRO A 127 -4.09 15.92 -4.73
CA PRO A 127 -3.88 17.17 -5.43
C PRO A 127 -5.23 17.82 -5.64
N ARG A 128 -5.35 19.06 -5.19
CA ARG A 128 -6.59 19.83 -5.40
C ARG A 128 -6.89 19.72 -6.89
N SER A 129 -8.05 19.17 -7.20
CA SER A 129 -8.55 19.17 -8.56
C SER A 129 -8.42 20.61 -9.06
N ARG A 130 -7.60 20.83 -10.07
CA ARG A 130 -7.56 22.12 -10.75
C ARG A 130 -9.01 22.49 -11.01
N PRO A 131 -9.45 23.70 -10.64
CA PRO A 131 -10.78 24.11 -11.02
C PRO A 131 -10.86 23.85 -12.52
N ARG A 132 -11.84 23.08 -12.95
CA ARG A 132 -12.16 22.95 -14.36
C ARG A 132 -12.21 24.39 -14.85
N ARG A 133 -11.26 24.78 -15.69
CA ARG A 133 -11.48 25.97 -16.50
C ARG A 133 -12.86 25.76 -17.09
N ARG A 134 -13.82 26.55 -16.64
CA ARG A 134 -15.03 26.70 -17.44
C ARG A 134 -14.47 26.99 -18.82
N ALA A 135 -14.78 26.10 -19.77
CA ALA A 135 -14.66 26.44 -21.16
C ALA A 135 -15.38 27.79 -21.27
N GLY A 136 -14.60 28.84 -21.36
CA GLY A 136 -15.18 30.11 -21.72
C GLY A 136 -15.96 29.80 -22.97
N THR A 137 -17.20 30.16 -22.98
CA THR A 137 -17.91 30.32 -24.21
C THR A 137 -17.05 31.26 -25.04
N GLU A 138 -16.18 30.69 -25.85
CA GLU A 138 -15.70 31.39 -26.99
C GLU A 138 -16.96 31.64 -27.80
N SER A 139 -17.46 32.83 -27.66
CA SER A 139 -18.34 33.38 -28.68
C SER A 139 -17.50 33.34 -29.94
N HIS A 140 -17.75 32.32 -30.75
CA HIS A 140 -17.34 32.36 -32.13
C HIS A 140 -18.02 33.57 -32.73
N MET A 141 -17.28 34.66 -32.79
CA MET A 141 -17.54 35.66 -33.81
C MET A 141 -17.29 34.98 -35.12
N VAL A 142 -18.37 34.48 -35.72
CA VAL A 142 -18.38 34.20 -37.14
C VAL A 142 -18.26 35.56 -37.81
N MET A 143 -17.07 35.93 -38.17
CA MET A 143 -16.85 36.95 -39.19
C MET A 143 -17.40 36.38 -40.47
N GLY A 144 -18.57 36.78 -40.80
CA GLY A 144 -19.11 36.63 -42.14
C GLY A 144 -18.15 37.31 -43.10
N ASN A 145 -17.40 36.57 -43.81
CA ASN A 145 -16.72 37.08 -44.97
C ASN A 145 -17.58 36.84 -46.17
N GLY A 146 -18.07 37.94 -46.59
CA GLY A 146 -18.36 38.15 -47.94
C GLY A 146 -17.20 37.80 -48.84
N ILE A 147 -17.53 36.95 -49.82
CA ILE A 147 -17.20 37.10 -51.21
C ILE A 147 -15.79 37.64 -51.51
N ALA A 148 -14.97 36.75 -51.94
CA ALA A 148 -14.03 37.10 -52.99
C ALA A 148 -14.55 36.53 -54.31
N ILE A 149 -14.68 37.37 -55.23
CA ILE A 149 -14.85 37.09 -56.65
C ILE A 149 -13.59 36.48 -57.17
#